data_1eb2afafb1e65b930dd0811c6301650b
#
_entry.id   1eb2afafb1e65b930dd0811c6301650b
#
_cell.length_a   1.000
_cell.length_b   1.000
_cell.length_c   1.000
_cell.angle_alpha   90.00
_cell.angle_beta   90.00
_cell.angle_gamma   90.00
#
_symmetry.space_group_name_H-M   'P 1'
#
loop_
_entity.id
_entity.type
_entity.pdbx_description
1 polymer ?
#
loop_
_entity_poly.entity_id
_entity_poly.type
_entity_poly.pdbx_seq_one_letter_code
_entity_poly.pdbx_strand_id
1 'polypeptide(L)'
;MQKIWQEAEALQTELVERRRDLHRHPETGWTEFRTASIVIKELQALGYEVYMGDDALVEEEMMGLPVTEVLEQAMVRAVSEGADADLVEKMRGGKTGVVGVMKFSRPGKIVAFRFDMDCNDVEECDTADHRPLESGFQSLHAKEMHACGHDGHVTIGLGLAKLISEYKEEMAGTIKLIFQPAEEGVRGARAMVAKGIVDDVDYM
;
A
#
# COMPACT_ATOMS: atom_id res chain seq x y z
N MET A 1 -13.59 2.15 -23.60
CA MET A 1 -12.24 2.77 -23.39
C MET A 1 -12.34 4.27 -23.07
N GLN A 2 -12.99 5.11 -23.89
CA GLN A 2 -13.05 6.57 -23.66
C GLN A 2 -13.68 6.94 -22.30
N LYS A 3 -14.72 6.23 -21.88
CA LYS A 3 -15.38 6.44 -20.57
C LYS A 3 -14.44 6.18 -19.40
N ILE A 4 -13.67 5.07 -19.42
CA ILE A 4 -12.71 4.72 -18.36
C ILE A 4 -11.63 5.80 -18.22
N TRP A 5 -11.15 6.36 -19.34
CA TRP A 5 -10.19 7.47 -19.31
C TRP A 5 -10.76 8.72 -18.64
N GLN A 6 -12.00 9.08 -18.95
CA GLN A 6 -12.66 10.24 -18.33
C GLN A 6 -12.89 10.03 -16.83
N GLU A 7 -13.23 8.81 -16.40
CA GLU A 7 -13.39 8.48 -14.98
C GLU A 7 -12.04 8.48 -14.26
N ALA A 8 -10.98 7.97 -14.88
CA ALA A 8 -9.62 8.04 -14.33
C ALA A 8 -9.15 9.50 -14.19
N GLU A 9 -9.43 10.38 -15.19
CA GLU A 9 -9.15 11.81 -15.10
C GLU A 9 -9.94 12.49 -13.98
N ALA A 10 -11.18 12.07 -13.74
CA ALA A 10 -12.01 12.63 -12.67
C ALA A 10 -11.48 12.31 -11.27
N LEU A 11 -10.67 11.24 -11.10
CA LEU A 11 -10.00 10.90 -9.85
C LEU A 11 -8.76 11.77 -9.56
N GLN A 12 -8.28 12.58 -10.49
CA GLN A 12 -6.98 13.27 -10.39
C GLN A 12 -6.81 14.05 -9.08
N THR A 13 -7.81 14.82 -8.67
CA THR A 13 -7.72 15.64 -7.44
C THR A 13 -7.57 14.74 -6.20
N GLU A 14 -8.41 13.71 -6.09
CA GLU A 14 -8.38 12.74 -4.99
C GLU A 14 -7.03 12.01 -4.93
N LEU A 15 -6.52 11.56 -6.09
CA LEU A 15 -5.24 10.86 -6.16
C LEU A 15 -4.05 11.78 -5.80
N VAL A 16 -4.08 13.05 -6.22
CA VAL A 16 -3.04 14.01 -5.83
C VAL A 16 -3.04 14.26 -4.32
N GLU A 17 -4.22 14.45 -3.72
CA GLU A 17 -4.35 14.64 -2.27
C GLU A 17 -3.88 13.40 -1.50
N ARG A 18 -4.26 12.21 -1.95
CA ARG A 18 -3.82 10.92 -1.41
C ARG A 18 -2.30 10.78 -1.45
N ARG A 19 -1.71 10.99 -2.62
CA ARG A 19 -0.26 10.91 -2.77
C ARG A 19 0.46 11.87 -1.84
N ARG A 20 -0.01 13.11 -1.73
CA ARG A 20 0.58 14.13 -0.85
C ARG A 20 0.44 13.77 0.62
N ASP A 21 -0.68 13.16 1.03
CA ASP A 21 -0.88 12.67 2.39
C ASP A 21 0.10 11.54 2.72
N LEU A 22 0.25 10.55 1.84
CA LEU A 22 1.22 9.46 2.00
C LEU A 22 2.66 9.99 2.01
N HIS A 23 2.99 10.95 1.14
CA HIS A 23 4.31 11.57 1.08
C HIS A 23 4.68 12.29 2.38
N ARG A 24 3.72 12.91 3.04
CA ARG A 24 3.92 13.58 4.34
C ARG A 24 4.13 12.62 5.50
N HIS A 25 3.64 11.41 5.40
CA HIS A 25 3.68 10.39 6.45
C HIS A 25 4.39 9.13 5.95
N PRO A 26 5.68 9.26 5.53
CA PRO A 26 6.41 8.11 5.03
C PRO A 26 6.69 7.11 6.15
N GLU A 27 6.73 5.84 5.80
CA GLU A 27 6.99 4.74 6.73
C GLU A 27 8.00 3.79 6.08
N THR A 28 9.08 3.47 6.80
CA THR A 28 10.13 2.57 6.31
C THR A 28 9.70 1.12 6.35
N GLY A 29 10.46 0.24 5.67
CA GLY A 29 10.09 -1.16 5.52
C GLY A 29 9.77 -1.88 6.83
N TRP A 30 8.65 -2.60 6.86
CA TRP A 30 8.02 -3.28 7.99
C TRP A 30 7.37 -2.34 9.03
N THR A 31 7.35 -1.03 8.77
CA THR A 31 6.69 -0.05 9.65
C THR A 31 5.49 0.64 8.99
N GLU A 32 5.03 0.18 7.84
CA GLU A 32 4.01 0.79 6.99
C GLU A 32 2.58 0.64 7.56
N PHE A 33 2.44 0.76 8.89
CA PHE A 33 1.17 0.52 9.61
C PHE A 33 0.06 1.49 9.20
N ARG A 34 0.39 2.79 9.04
CA ARG A 34 -0.59 3.80 8.63
C ARG A 34 -1.01 3.59 7.18
N THR A 35 -0.04 3.42 6.30
CA THR A 35 -0.27 3.18 4.87
C THR A 35 -1.11 1.92 4.66
N ALA A 36 -0.75 0.82 5.31
CA ALA A 36 -1.51 -0.43 5.24
C ALA A 36 -2.94 -0.27 5.80
N SER A 37 -3.12 0.44 6.92
CA SER A 37 -4.45 0.73 7.48
C SER A 37 -5.34 1.48 6.50
N ILE A 38 -4.81 2.48 5.78
CA ILE A 38 -5.52 3.21 4.72
C ILE A 38 -5.93 2.26 3.60
N VAL A 39 -4.98 1.47 3.10
CA VAL A 39 -5.21 0.49 2.02
C VAL A 39 -6.30 -0.50 2.40
N ILE A 40 -6.22 -1.11 3.59
CA ILE A 40 -7.20 -2.08 4.07
C ILE A 40 -8.61 -1.47 4.09
N LYS A 41 -8.77 -0.30 4.69
CA LYS A 41 -10.08 0.37 4.82
C LYS A 41 -10.68 0.70 3.46
N GLU A 42 -9.90 1.19 2.53
CA GLU A 42 -10.40 1.52 1.19
C GLU A 42 -10.77 0.28 0.39
N LEU A 43 -9.94 -0.75 0.40
CA LEU A 43 -10.25 -2.02 -0.28
C LEU A 43 -11.53 -2.66 0.27
N GLN A 44 -11.69 -2.67 1.61
CA GLN A 44 -12.92 -3.16 2.25
C GLN A 44 -14.16 -2.36 1.84
N ALA A 45 -14.06 -1.02 1.83
CA ALA A 45 -15.15 -0.14 1.41
C ALA A 45 -15.54 -0.35 -0.05
N LEU A 46 -14.60 -0.73 -0.92
CA LEU A 46 -14.81 -1.05 -2.33
C LEU A 46 -15.30 -2.48 -2.57
N GLY A 47 -15.43 -3.31 -1.51
CA GLY A 47 -15.95 -4.67 -1.59
C GLY A 47 -14.92 -5.73 -1.96
N TYR A 48 -13.63 -5.47 -1.79
CA TYR A 48 -12.60 -6.49 -1.89
C TYR A 48 -12.58 -7.40 -0.65
N GLU A 49 -12.31 -8.66 -0.85
CA GLU A 49 -11.83 -9.55 0.21
C GLU A 49 -10.37 -9.17 0.52
N VAL A 50 -10.06 -8.90 1.80
CA VAL A 50 -8.75 -8.36 2.19
C VAL A 50 -8.02 -9.33 3.10
N TYR A 51 -6.81 -9.70 2.70
CA TYR A 51 -5.87 -10.50 3.48
C TYR A 51 -4.77 -9.58 4.01
N MET A 52 -4.42 -9.71 5.29
CA MET A 52 -3.42 -8.91 6.00
C MET A 52 -2.81 -9.68 7.16
N GLY A 53 -1.72 -9.18 7.73
CA GLY A 53 -1.06 -9.84 8.85
C GLY A 53 -0.62 -11.26 8.49
N ASP A 54 -0.93 -12.23 9.34
CA ASP A 54 -0.60 -13.65 9.12
C ASP A 54 -1.27 -14.25 7.88
N ASP A 55 -2.34 -13.66 7.36
CA ASP A 55 -2.99 -14.12 6.13
C ASP A 55 -2.29 -13.64 4.85
N ALA A 56 -1.43 -12.63 4.94
CA ALA A 56 -0.70 -12.08 3.80
C ALA A 56 0.81 -12.42 3.79
N LEU A 57 1.39 -12.78 4.93
CA LEU A 57 2.83 -12.96 5.12
C LEU A 57 3.15 -14.23 5.91
N VAL A 58 4.33 -14.80 5.65
CA VAL A 58 4.94 -15.84 6.48
C VAL A 58 6.04 -15.20 7.31
N GLU A 59 5.89 -15.19 8.63
CA GLU A 59 6.78 -14.48 9.56
C GLU A 59 8.24 -14.96 9.45
N GLU A 60 8.45 -16.26 9.33
CA GLU A 60 9.78 -16.88 9.22
C GLU A 60 10.55 -16.46 7.96
N GLU A 61 9.84 -15.92 6.97
CA GLU A 61 10.39 -15.44 5.70
C GLU A 61 10.53 -13.91 5.64
N MET A 62 10.16 -13.19 6.71
CA MET A 62 10.35 -11.75 6.83
C MET A 62 11.82 -11.45 7.13
N MET A 63 12.49 -10.75 6.20
CA MET A 63 13.92 -10.46 6.30
C MET A 63 14.15 -9.03 6.79
N GLY A 64 15.15 -8.88 7.67
CA GLY A 64 15.59 -7.56 8.11
C GLY A 64 14.53 -6.78 8.89
N LEU A 65 13.75 -7.48 9.71
CA LEU A 65 12.81 -6.86 10.64
C LEU A 65 13.54 -5.89 11.59
N PRO A 66 12.99 -4.69 11.80
CA PRO A 66 13.43 -3.82 12.89
C PRO A 66 13.28 -4.51 14.25
N VAL A 67 14.04 -4.03 15.25
CA VAL A 67 13.87 -4.50 16.63
C VAL A 67 12.47 -4.15 17.14
N THR A 68 11.96 -4.92 18.10
CA THR A 68 10.59 -4.80 18.63
C THR A 68 10.25 -3.37 19.07
N GLU A 69 11.19 -2.68 19.71
CA GLU A 69 11.00 -1.30 20.17
C GLU A 69 10.71 -0.32 19.04
N VAL A 70 11.34 -0.50 17.89
CA VAL A 70 11.11 0.33 16.68
C VAL A 70 9.72 0.05 16.11
N LEU A 71 9.33 -1.22 16.02
CA LEU A 71 7.99 -1.60 15.55
C LEU A 71 6.89 -1.05 16.46
N GLU A 72 7.04 -1.16 17.79
CA GLU A 72 6.09 -0.62 18.77
C GLU A 72 5.97 0.91 18.66
N GLN A 73 7.09 1.62 18.48
CA GLN A 73 7.07 3.08 18.27
C GLN A 73 6.36 3.45 16.97
N ALA A 74 6.60 2.70 15.88
CA ALA A 74 5.94 2.90 14.60
C ALA A 74 4.42 2.67 14.71
N MET A 75 3.97 1.64 15.43
CA MET A 75 2.56 1.40 15.69
C MET A 75 1.91 2.58 16.43
N VAL A 76 2.56 3.10 17.48
CA VAL A 76 2.07 4.26 18.24
C VAL A 76 2.00 5.49 17.33
N ARG A 77 3.04 5.75 16.53
CA ARG A 77 3.09 6.84 15.56
C ARG A 77 1.94 6.73 14.57
N ALA A 78 1.76 5.58 13.94
CA ALA A 78 0.71 5.33 12.95
C ALA A 78 -0.70 5.66 13.51
N VAL A 79 -1.00 5.20 14.73
CA VAL A 79 -2.28 5.50 15.40
C VAL A 79 -2.43 7.00 15.68
N SER A 80 -1.37 7.67 16.15
CA SER A 80 -1.39 9.12 16.41
C SER A 80 -1.61 9.94 15.13
N GLU A 81 -1.25 9.40 13.98
CA GLU A 81 -1.39 9.98 12.64
C GLU A 81 -2.67 9.50 11.91
N GLY A 82 -3.58 8.87 12.63
CA GLY A 82 -4.93 8.55 12.15
C GLY A 82 -5.13 7.14 11.60
N ALA A 83 -4.16 6.23 11.77
CA ALA A 83 -4.39 4.81 11.47
C ALA A 83 -5.43 4.21 12.43
N ASP A 84 -6.14 3.21 11.95
CA ASP A 84 -7.09 2.45 12.76
C ASP A 84 -6.33 1.54 13.74
N ALA A 85 -6.54 1.74 15.05
CA ALA A 85 -5.81 1.04 16.10
C ALA A 85 -6.01 -0.48 16.06
N ASP A 86 -7.20 -0.95 15.71
CA ASP A 86 -7.51 -2.38 15.64
C ASP A 86 -6.81 -3.04 14.44
N LEU A 87 -6.69 -2.31 13.32
CA LEU A 87 -5.94 -2.77 12.16
C LEU A 87 -4.43 -2.78 12.44
N VAL A 88 -3.91 -1.73 13.08
CA VAL A 88 -2.49 -1.66 13.48
C VAL A 88 -2.13 -2.83 14.39
N GLU A 89 -2.98 -3.16 15.36
CA GLU A 89 -2.77 -4.32 16.26
C GLU A 89 -2.73 -5.66 15.51
N LYS A 90 -3.57 -5.85 14.49
CA LYS A 90 -3.59 -7.06 13.66
C LYS A 90 -2.34 -7.22 12.78
N MET A 91 -1.61 -6.12 12.56
CA MET A 91 -0.35 -6.10 11.81
C MET A 91 0.88 -6.13 12.72
N ARG A 92 0.71 -6.33 14.03
CA ARG A 92 1.81 -6.39 15.01
C ARG A 92 2.95 -7.28 14.52
N GLY A 93 4.18 -6.86 14.80
CA GLY A 93 5.39 -7.54 14.34
C GLY A 93 5.84 -7.15 12.92
N GLY A 94 5.30 -6.04 12.37
CA GLY A 94 5.68 -5.55 11.04
C GLY A 94 4.95 -6.26 9.89
N LYS A 95 3.86 -6.97 10.18
CA LYS A 95 3.09 -7.73 9.18
C LYS A 95 2.17 -6.83 8.35
N THR A 96 2.75 -5.82 7.71
CA THR A 96 2.05 -4.71 7.04
C THR A 96 1.62 -5.01 5.60
N GLY A 97 1.96 -6.18 5.05
CA GLY A 97 1.51 -6.61 3.72
C GLY A 97 -0.01 -6.72 3.60
N VAL A 98 -0.56 -6.24 2.49
CA VAL A 98 -2.00 -6.27 2.23
C VAL A 98 -2.28 -6.84 0.84
N VAL A 99 -3.29 -7.71 0.74
CA VAL A 99 -3.77 -8.24 -0.53
C VAL A 99 -5.27 -8.06 -0.63
N GLY A 100 -5.72 -7.29 -1.62
CA GLY A 100 -7.12 -7.16 -1.99
C GLY A 100 -7.47 -8.11 -3.12
N VAL A 101 -8.50 -8.93 -2.94
CA VAL A 101 -8.97 -9.88 -3.97
C VAL A 101 -10.40 -9.53 -4.38
N MET A 102 -10.62 -9.37 -5.66
CA MET A 102 -11.96 -9.23 -6.23
C MET A 102 -12.20 -10.32 -7.28
N LYS A 103 -13.15 -11.20 -6.97
CA LYS A 103 -13.60 -12.27 -7.88
C LYS A 103 -14.87 -11.85 -8.59
N PHE A 104 -14.86 -11.92 -9.91
CA PHE A 104 -16.02 -11.55 -10.73
C PHE A 104 -16.95 -12.74 -10.96
N SER A 105 -18.19 -12.44 -11.35
CA SER A 105 -19.23 -13.46 -11.60
C SER A 105 -18.92 -14.38 -12.77
N ARG A 106 -18.18 -13.89 -13.77
CA ARG A 106 -17.78 -14.66 -14.95
C ARG A 106 -16.40 -15.28 -14.76
N PRO A 107 -16.19 -16.55 -15.12
CA PRO A 107 -14.88 -17.19 -15.05
C PRO A 107 -13.88 -16.49 -15.99
N GLY A 108 -12.59 -16.50 -15.61
CA GLY A 108 -11.52 -15.90 -16.40
C GLY A 108 -10.17 -16.11 -15.73
N LYS A 109 -9.18 -15.35 -16.17
CA LYS A 109 -7.82 -15.39 -15.65
C LYS A 109 -7.70 -14.71 -14.29
N ILE A 110 -6.65 -15.07 -13.55
CA ILE A 110 -6.25 -14.39 -12.32
C ILE A 110 -5.10 -13.45 -12.67
N VAL A 111 -5.33 -12.17 -12.51
CA VAL A 111 -4.35 -11.12 -12.79
C VAL A 111 -3.98 -10.40 -11.50
N ALA A 112 -2.69 -10.25 -11.24
CA ALA A 112 -2.19 -9.53 -10.08
C ALA A 112 -1.50 -8.22 -10.47
N PHE A 113 -1.59 -7.23 -9.60
CA PHE A 113 -0.83 -5.98 -9.67
C PHE A 113 -0.12 -5.77 -8.35
N ARG A 114 1.17 -5.36 -8.39
CA ARG A 114 1.97 -5.07 -7.20
C ARG A 114 2.21 -3.57 -7.05
N PHE A 115 2.09 -3.10 -5.83
CA PHE A 115 2.33 -1.72 -5.41
C PHE A 115 3.18 -1.76 -4.14
N ASP A 116 4.33 -1.12 -4.15
CA ASP A 116 5.21 -1.06 -2.99
C ASP A 116 4.74 0.05 -2.06
N MET A 117 4.94 -0.10 -0.73
CA MET A 117 4.38 0.83 0.27
C MET A 117 5.41 1.59 1.07
N ASP A 118 6.60 1.01 1.27
CA ASP A 118 7.63 1.58 2.13
C ASP A 118 8.34 2.79 1.53
N CYS A 119 9.00 3.56 2.38
CA CYS A 119 9.84 4.68 2.00
C CYS A 119 11.33 4.39 2.24
N ASN A 120 12.19 5.32 1.81
CA ASN A 120 13.63 5.25 2.02
C ASN A 120 14.05 5.94 3.33
N ASP A 121 15.13 5.43 3.95
CA ASP A 121 15.82 6.05 5.08
C ASP A 121 16.72 7.21 4.59
N VAL A 122 16.12 8.26 4.04
CA VAL A 122 16.83 9.44 3.52
C VAL A 122 16.17 10.72 3.98
N GLU A 123 16.97 11.76 4.22
CA GLU A 123 16.48 13.10 4.56
C GLU A 123 15.91 13.76 3.31
N GLU A 124 14.69 14.30 3.41
CA GLU A 124 14.11 15.07 2.32
C GLU A 124 14.76 16.45 2.21
N CYS A 125 14.96 16.91 0.98
CA CYS A 125 15.57 18.21 0.69
C CYS A 125 14.71 19.35 1.26
N ASP A 126 15.37 20.33 1.90
CA ASP A 126 14.76 21.51 2.53
C ASP A 126 15.03 22.83 1.76
N THR A 127 15.51 22.72 0.51
CA THR A 127 15.74 23.92 -0.32
C THR A 127 14.42 24.54 -0.80
N ALA A 128 14.39 25.86 -0.92
CA ALA A 128 13.17 26.64 -1.23
C ALA A 128 12.52 26.27 -2.58
N ASP A 129 13.27 25.69 -3.50
CA ASP A 129 12.81 25.23 -4.81
C ASP A 129 12.35 23.75 -4.79
N HIS A 130 12.41 23.09 -3.63
CA HIS A 130 11.88 21.74 -3.47
C HIS A 130 10.36 21.76 -3.42
N ARG A 131 9.72 21.19 -4.45
CA ARG A 131 8.28 21.26 -4.65
C ARG A 131 7.42 20.74 -3.47
N PRO A 132 7.77 19.62 -2.81
CA PRO A 132 7.03 19.19 -1.63
C PRO A 132 7.03 20.23 -0.50
N LEU A 133 8.17 20.88 -0.24
CA LEU A 133 8.28 21.98 0.73
C LEU A 133 7.45 23.19 0.31
N GLU A 134 7.63 23.66 -0.95
CA GLU A 134 6.90 24.80 -1.50
C GLU A 134 5.37 24.59 -1.46
N SER A 135 4.92 23.38 -1.76
CA SER A 135 3.50 23.02 -1.82
C SER A 135 2.93 22.46 -0.51
N GLY A 136 3.71 22.43 0.59
CA GLY A 136 3.26 22.08 1.93
C GLY A 136 2.95 20.60 2.15
N PHE A 137 3.59 19.69 1.39
CA PHE A 137 3.44 18.24 1.57
C PHE A 137 4.77 17.50 1.80
N GLN A 138 5.81 18.20 2.21
CA GLN A 138 7.09 17.60 2.63
C GLN A 138 6.88 16.58 3.76
N SER A 139 7.79 15.60 3.86
CA SER A 139 7.80 14.62 4.95
C SER A 139 7.75 15.29 6.32
N LEU A 140 6.93 14.75 7.20
CA LEU A 140 6.89 15.12 8.62
C LEU A 140 7.87 14.33 9.48
N HIS A 141 8.53 13.31 8.90
CA HIS A 141 9.44 12.41 9.57
C HIS A 141 10.88 12.69 9.13
N ALA A 142 11.74 13.04 10.08
CA ALA A 142 13.16 13.23 9.80
C ALA A 142 13.80 11.93 9.30
N LYS A 143 14.58 12.01 8.23
CA LYS A 143 15.29 10.88 7.61
C LYS A 143 14.37 9.79 7.03
N GLU A 144 13.12 10.09 6.79
CA GLU A 144 12.20 9.21 6.09
C GLU A 144 11.57 9.99 4.92
N MET A 145 11.64 9.46 3.70
CA MET A 145 11.09 10.10 2.49
C MET A 145 10.74 9.08 1.43
N HIS A 146 9.63 9.28 0.72
CA HIS A 146 9.28 8.52 -0.48
C HIS A 146 10.13 8.93 -1.70
N ALA A 147 11.44 8.60 -1.68
CA ALA A 147 12.37 8.92 -2.75
C ALA A 147 12.20 8.02 -4.00
N CYS A 148 11.73 6.78 -3.81
CA CYS A 148 11.40 5.86 -4.91
C CYS A 148 9.97 6.01 -5.44
N GLY A 149 9.14 6.85 -4.81
CA GLY A 149 7.79 7.15 -5.29
C GLY A 149 6.74 6.10 -4.96
N HIS A 150 6.93 5.30 -3.92
CA HIS A 150 5.94 4.29 -3.49
C HIS A 150 4.65 4.92 -2.96
N ASP A 151 4.65 6.18 -2.52
CA ASP A 151 3.45 7.00 -2.32
C ASP A 151 2.58 7.05 -3.59
N GLY A 152 3.22 7.14 -4.77
CA GLY A 152 2.57 7.06 -6.07
C GLY A 152 2.07 5.64 -6.37
N HIS A 153 2.84 4.59 -6.04
CA HIS A 153 2.42 3.18 -6.22
C HIS A 153 1.14 2.90 -5.46
N VAL A 154 1.09 3.21 -4.16
CA VAL A 154 -0.12 3.02 -3.32
C VAL A 154 -1.30 3.81 -3.89
N THR A 155 -1.08 5.07 -4.26
CA THR A 155 -2.10 5.94 -4.82
C THR A 155 -2.69 5.37 -6.12
N ILE A 156 -1.84 4.91 -7.05
CA ILE A 156 -2.26 4.27 -8.30
C ILE A 156 -3.03 2.99 -8.01
N GLY A 157 -2.55 2.17 -7.05
CA GLY A 157 -3.21 0.93 -6.64
C GLY A 157 -4.63 1.16 -6.13
N LEU A 158 -4.84 2.17 -5.30
CA LEU A 158 -6.16 2.54 -4.77
C LEU A 158 -7.07 3.14 -5.85
N GLY A 159 -6.52 3.97 -6.75
CA GLY A 159 -7.25 4.48 -7.92
C GLY A 159 -7.71 3.35 -8.85
N LEU A 160 -6.83 2.37 -9.10
CA LEU A 160 -7.16 1.18 -9.88
C LEU A 160 -8.23 0.34 -9.17
N ALA A 161 -8.13 0.15 -7.84
CA ALA A 161 -9.12 -0.56 -7.05
C ALA A 161 -10.52 0.03 -7.20
N LYS A 162 -10.62 1.36 -7.17
CA LYS A 162 -11.87 2.09 -7.34
C LYS A 162 -12.48 1.85 -8.72
N LEU A 163 -11.70 2.02 -9.79
CA LEU A 163 -12.15 1.77 -11.15
C LEU A 163 -12.59 0.31 -11.34
N ILE A 164 -11.84 -0.67 -10.87
CA ILE A 164 -12.20 -2.09 -10.95
C ILE A 164 -13.55 -2.34 -10.25
N SER A 165 -13.75 -1.76 -9.06
CA SER A 165 -15.00 -1.91 -8.31
C SER A 165 -16.21 -1.34 -9.08
N GLU A 166 -16.05 -0.21 -9.76
CA GLU A 166 -17.08 0.41 -10.60
C GLU A 166 -17.44 -0.44 -11.83
N TYR A 167 -16.46 -1.14 -12.41
CA TYR A 167 -16.63 -1.96 -13.62
C TYR A 167 -16.76 -3.47 -13.34
N LYS A 168 -16.93 -3.89 -12.08
CA LYS A 168 -16.91 -5.31 -11.69
C LYS A 168 -17.89 -6.20 -12.45
N GLU A 169 -19.05 -5.67 -12.83
CA GLU A 169 -20.07 -6.42 -13.58
C GLU A 169 -19.67 -6.68 -15.06
N GLU A 170 -18.75 -5.88 -15.58
CA GLU A 170 -18.24 -6.00 -16.96
C GLU A 170 -16.98 -6.88 -17.03
N MET A 171 -16.36 -7.20 -15.87
CA MET A 171 -15.11 -7.97 -15.78
C MET A 171 -15.34 -9.47 -15.65
N ALA A 172 -14.28 -10.26 -15.85
CA ALA A 172 -14.26 -11.71 -15.70
C ALA A 172 -12.95 -12.16 -15.03
N GLY A 173 -12.98 -13.29 -14.35
CA GLY A 173 -11.83 -13.83 -13.64
C GLY A 173 -11.67 -13.28 -12.24
N THR A 174 -10.43 -13.00 -11.84
CA THR A 174 -10.09 -12.47 -10.51
C THR A 174 -8.98 -11.44 -10.63
N ILE A 175 -9.08 -10.36 -9.89
CA ILE A 175 -8.00 -9.40 -9.71
C ILE A 175 -7.44 -9.53 -8.30
N LYS A 176 -6.11 -9.56 -8.18
CA LYS A 176 -5.37 -9.41 -6.92
C LYS A 176 -4.60 -8.11 -6.94
N LEU A 177 -4.81 -7.26 -5.94
CA LEU A 177 -4.05 -6.04 -5.70
C LEU A 177 -3.14 -6.30 -4.51
N ILE A 178 -1.83 -6.38 -4.76
CA ILE A 178 -0.81 -6.75 -3.79
C ILE A 178 -0.07 -5.48 -3.37
N PHE A 179 -0.29 -5.04 -2.14
CA PHE A 179 0.44 -3.92 -1.54
C PHE A 179 1.59 -4.51 -0.72
N GLN A 180 2.78 -4.44 -1.31
CA GLN A 180 3.98 -5.08 -0.78
C GLN A 180 4.69 -4.18 0.22
N PRO A 181 5.00 -4.67 1.43
CA PRO A 181 5.85 -3.97 2.39
C PRO A 181 7.33 -4.20 2.08
N ALA A 182 8.21 -3.38 2.65
CA ALA A 182 9.65 -3.56 2.72
C ALA A 182 10.30 -3.94 1.38
N GLU A 183 9.96 -3.21 0.31
CA GLU A 183 10.57 -3.40 -1.01
C GLU A 183 12.03 -2.91 -1.00
N GLU A 184 12.27 -1.77 -0.33
CA GLU A 184 13.60 -1.20 -0.18
C GLU A 184 14.53 -2.18 0.54
N GLY A 185 15.56 -2.63 -0.15
CA GLY A 185 16.45 -3.69 0.33
C GLY A 185 15.99 -5.12 0.05
N VAL A 186 14.96 -5.30 -0.82
CA VAL A 186 14.52 -6.63 -1.36
C VAL A 186 14.07 -7.60 -0.25
N ARG A 187 13.22 -7.15 0.67
CA ARG A 187 12.88 -7.90 1.90
C ARG A 187 11.46 -8.47 1.93
N GLY A 188 10.44 -7.71 1.44
CA GLY A 188 9.03 -8.02 1.67
C GLY A 188 8.43 -9.08 0.75
N ALA A 189 8.81 -9.11 -0.53
CA ALA A 189 8.22 -10.01 -1.52
C ALA A 189 8.32 -11.49 -1.13
N ARG A 190 9.44 -11.91 -0.54
CA ARG A 190 9.69 -13.30 -0.16
C ARG A 190 8.64 -13.84 0.81
N ALA A 191 8.30 -13.07 1.84
CA ALA A 191 7.31 -13.46 2.84
C ALA A 191 5.89 -13.60 2.24
N MET A 192 5.53 -12.76 1.27
CA MET A 192 4.25 -12.83 0.55
C MET A 192 4.21 -14.03 -0.42
N VAL A 193 5.30 -14.29 -1.16
CA VAL A 193 5.41 -15.44 -2.06
C VAL A 193 5.34 -16.74 -1.27
N ALA A 194 6.04 -16.85 -0.14
CA ALA A 194 6.00 -18.02 0.72
C ALA A 194 4.60 -18.29 1.30
N LYS A 195 3.75 -17.25 1.42
CA LYS A 195 2.34 -17.39 1.80
C LYS A 195 1.47 -17.95 0.67
N GLY A 196 2.00 -18.08 -0.55
CA GLY A 196 1.25 -18.56 -1.72
C GLY A 196 0.38 -17.50 -2.39
N ILE A 197 0.61 -16.21 -2.12
CA ILE A 197 -0.23 -15.11 -2.66
C ILE A 197 -0.27 -15.12 -4.20
N VAL A 198 0.79 -15.59 -4.84
CA VAL A 198 0.93 -15.56 -6.31
C VAL A 198 0.85 -16.94 -6.97
N ASP A 199 0.63 -18.03 -6.22
CA ASP A 199 0.69 -19.40 -6.74
C ASP A 199 -0.34 -19.70 -7.83
N ASP A 200 -1.50 -19.05 -7.77
CA ASP A 200 -2.62 -19.22 -8.71
C ASP A 200 -2.70 -18.09 -9.76
N VAL A 201 -1.73 -17.16 -9.78
CA VAL A 201 -1.75 -16.00 -10.68
C VAL A 201 -1.33 -16.40 -12.09
N ASP A 202 -2.17 -16.08 -13.09
CA ASP A 202 -1.86 -16.30 -14.50
C ASP A 202 -0.93 -15.19 -15.07
N TYR A 203 -1.11 -13.94 -14.62
CA TYR A 203 -0.36 -12.77 -15.07
C TYR A 203 -0.10 -11.79 -13.92
N MET A 204 1.10 -11.22 -13.87
CA MET A 204 1.51 -10.20 -12.92
C MET A 204 2.24 -9.06 -13.64
#